data_202744794e2e62d6c20d365c6b56eb47
#
_entry.id   202744794e2e62d6c20d365c6b56eb47
#
_cell.length_a   1.000
_cell.length_b   1.000
_cell.length_c   1.000
_cell.angle_alpha   90.00
_cell.angle_beta   90.00
_cell.angle_gamma   90.00
#
_symmetry.space_group_name_H-M   'P 1'
#
loop_
_entity.id
_entity.type
_entity.pdbx_description
1 polymer ?
#
loop_
_entity_poly.entity_id
_entity_poly.type
_entity_poly.pdbx_seq_one_letter_code
_entity_poly.pdbx_strand_id
1 'polypeptide(L)'
;AERARLDQRGLTVLGGWALGNLAVSGIATGRTEGSAHYFHQMNIGWGAINLALAGVGYLGARRAAGQPAPDRAGNVRAQLRTENLYLFNAGLDVAYLATGVYLLEKSRNPTAAGSSDRWRGYGQSLLLQGGFLLLFDGFQYATHHRHGTWAIYPLLGRVRIGPGAVALVLPLGGTARRLTPPIRFQ
;
A
#
# COMPACT_ATOMS: atom_id res chain seq x y z
N ALA A 1 8.88 -8.36 -13.27
CA ALA A 1 9.91 -7.35 -12.98
C ALA A 1 9.31 -6.03 -12.50
N GLU A 2 8.27 -5.46 -13.17
CA GLU A 2 7.72 -4.14 -12.84
C GLU A 2 7.03 -4.07 -11.48
N ARG A 3 6.19 -5.06 -11.14
CA ARG A 3 5.56 -5.13 -9.81
C ARG A 3 6.59 -5.08 -8.68
N ALA A 4 7.67 -5.86 -8.75
CA ALA A 4 8.71 -5.86 -7.74
C ALA A 4 9.40 -4.49 -7.59
N ARG A 5 9.51 -3.72 -8.68
CA ARG A 5 10.03 -2.34 -8.63
C ARG A 5 9.05 -1.38 -7.95
N LEU A 6 7.75 -1.53 -8.19
CA LEU A 6 6.72 -0.76 -7.51
C LEU A 6 6.73 -1.05 -6.01
N ASP A 7 6.76 -2.34 -5.63
CA ASP A 7 6.89 -2.78 -4.24
C ASP A 7 8.13 -2.17 -3.58
N GLN A 8 9.31 -2.27 -4.21
CA GLN A 8 10.54 -1.72 -3.66
C GLN A 8 10.49 -0.20 -3.45
N ARG A 9 9.92 0.55 -4.41
CA ARG A 9 9.75 2.02 -4.28
C ARG A 9 8.83 2.36 -3.12
N GLY A 10 7.68 1.70 -3.02
CA GLY A 10 6.75 1.90 -1.90
C GLY A 10 7.42 1.61 -0.56
N LEU A 11 8.08 0.46 -0.44
CA LEU A 11 8.77 0.06 0.79
C LEU A 11 9.94 0.98 1.16
N THR A 12 10.60 1.61 0.17
CA THR A 12 11.60 2.66 0.42
C THR A 12 10.96 3.91 1.03
N VAL A 13 9.79 4.32 0.55
CA VAL A 13 9.03 5.45 1.13
C VAL A 13 8.59 5.14 2.56
N LEU A 14 8.04 3.95 2.80
CA LEU A 14 7.65 3.51 4.14
C LEU A 14 8.86 3.45 5.10
N GLY A 15 9.98 2.92 4.63
CA GLY A 15 11.23 2.88 5.39
C GLY A 15 11.77 4.27 5.73
N GLY A 16 11.73 5.21 4.77
CA GLY A 16 12.09 6.61 4.99
C GLY A 16 11.21 7.30 6.02
N TRP A 17 9.89 7.10 5.96
CA TRP A 17 8.94 7.57 6.97
C TRP A 17 9.26 7.00 8.35
N ALA A 18 9.50 5.69 8.43
CA ALA A 18 9.83 5.01 9.68
C ALA A 18 11.12 5.53 10.30
N LEU A 19 12.18 5.70 9.50
CA LEU A 19 13.45 6.25 9.96
C LEU A 19 13.31 7.70 10.43
N GLY A 20 12.55 8.53 9.72
CA GLY A 20 12.24 9.90 10.13
C GLY A 20 11.52 9.94 11.49
N ASN A 21 10.52 9.09 11.69
CA ASN A 21 9.82 8.98 12.97
C ASN A 21 10.76 8.53 14.11
N LEU A 22 11.58 7.51 13.87
CA LEU A 22 12.55 7.03 14.85
C LEU A 22 13.58 8.11 15.24
N ALA A 23 14.12 8.81 14.25
CA ALA A 23 15.12 9.86 14.50
C ALA A 23 14.52 11.04 15.26
N VAL A 24 13.41 11.59 14.76
CA VAL A 24 12.76 12.76 15.38
C VAL A 24 12.22 12.41 16.76
N SER A 25 11.46 11.31 16.86
CA SER A 25 10.82 10.95 18.12
C SER A 25 11.80 10.37 19.14
N GLY A 26 12.87 9.69 18.70
CA GLY A 26 13.94 9.23 19.57
C GLY A 26 14.64 10.38 20.30
N ILE A 27 14.92 11.48 19.59
CA ILE A 27 15.52 12.67 20.19
C ILE A 27 14.51 13.42 21.06
N ALA A 28 13.27 13.60 20.55
CA ALA A 28 12.26 14.41 21.20
C ALA A 28 11.70 13.78 22.48
N THR A 29 11.62 12.45 22.56
CA THR A 29 11.10 11.74 23.76
C THR A 29 11.88 12.10 25.02
N GLY A 30 13.20 12.27 24.95
CA GLY A 30 14.03 12.66 26.10
C GLY A 30 14.00 14.17 26.42
N ARG A 31 13.30 14.97 25.62
CA ARG A 31 13.25 16.44 25.74
C ARG A 31 11.85 17.00 25.93
N THR A 32 10.85 16.13 25.96
CA THR A 32 9.43 16.51 26.05
C THR A 32 8.75 15.86 27.25
N GLU A 33 7.73 16.51 27.77
CA GLU A 33 6.91 16.05 28.88
C GLU A 33 5.43 16.03 28.49
N GLY A 34 4.59 15.50 29.36
CA GLY A 34 3.15 15.45 29.17
C GLY A 34 2.74 14.71 27.87
N SER A 35 1.76 15.23 27.18
CA SER A 35 1.24 14.59 25.96
C SER A 35 2.25 14.49 24.83
N ALA A 36 3.20 15.44 24.74
CA ALA A 36 4.25 15.39 23.71
C ALA A 36 5.21 14.20 23.92
N HIS A 37 5.55 13.89 25.17
CA HIS A 37 6.36 12.69 25.49
C HIS A 37 5.67 11.41 24.99
N TYR A 38 4.38 11.23 25.32
CA TYR A 38 3.63 10.05 24.88
C TYR A 38 3.41 9.99 23.38
N PHE A 39 3.26 11.14 22.71
CA PHE A 39 3.21 11.23 21.25
C PHE A 39 4.50 10.66 20.62
N HIS A 40 5.65 11.11 21.08
CA HIS A 40 6.93 10.63 20.56
C HIS A 40 7.21 9.18 20.93
N GLN A 41 6.85 8.74 22.13
CA GLN A 41 6.96 7.34 22.55
C GLN A 41 6.18 6.41 21.62
N MET A 42 4.94 6.77 21.29
CA MET A 42 4.10 6.00 20.36
C MET A 42 4.66 5.99 18.94
N ASN A 43 5.20 7.13 18.47
CA ASN A 43 5.83 7.23 17.16
C ASN A 43 7.10 6.39 17.04
N ILE A 44 7.86 6.21 18.11
CA ILE A 44 9.01 5.27 18.14
C ILE A 44 8.50 3.84 17.90
N GLY A 45 7.43 3.44 18.60
CA GLY A 45 6.82 2.12 18.39
C GLY A 45 6.37 1.90 16.95
N TRP A 46 5.63 2.84 16.37
CA TRP A 46 5.22 2.82 14.98
C TRP A 46 6.39 2.82 14.01
N GLY A 47 7.40 3.66 14.26
CA GLY A 47 8.62 3.70 13.45
C GLY A 47 9.34 2.36 13.41
N ALA A 48 9.46 1.68 14.55
CA ALA A 48 10.09 0.36 14.64
C ALA A 48 9.30 -0.71 13.85
N ILE A 49 7.96 -0.73 14.00
CA ILE A 49 7.08 -1.67 13.27
C ILE A 49 7.17 -1.42 11.77
N ASN A 50 6.99 -0.17 11.33
CA ASN A 50 7.01 0.19 9.92
C ASN A 50 8.38 -0.06 9.28
N LEU A 51 9.48 0.17 10.01
CA LEU A 51 10.82 -0.13 9.52
C LEU A 51 11.04 -1.64 9.34
N ALA A 52 10.55 -2.45 10.28
CA ALA A 52 10.61 -3.91 10.18
C ALA A 52 9.81 -4.41 8.97
N LEU A 53 8.58 -3.90 8.78
CA LEU A 53 7.71 -4.25 7.63
C LEU A 53 8.37 -3.80 6.32
N ALA A 54 8.90 -2.59 6.25
CA ALA A 54 9.60 -2.08 5.07
C ALA A 54 10.83 -2.93 4.73
N GLY A 55 11.62 -3.28 5.74
CA GLY A 55 12.83 -4.10 5.56
C GLY A 55 12.52 -5.51 5.07
N VAL A 56 11.61 -6.22 5.75
CA VAL A 56 11.19 -7.58 5.35
C VAL A 56 10.54 -7.57 3.97
N GLY A 57 9.64 -6.61 3.72
CA GLY A 57 8.99 -6.46 2.43
C GLY A 57 9.97 -6.15 1.31
N TYR A 58 10.92 -5.24 1.53
CA TYR A 58 11.95 -4.90 0.54
C TYR A 58 12.84 -6.09 0.19
N LEU A 59 13.28 -6.85 1.17
CA LEU A 59 14.07 -8.07 0.95
C LEU A 59 13.25 -9.12 0.18
N GLY A 60 11.97 -9.28 0.50
CA GLY A 60 11.04 -10.14 -0.21
C GLY A 60 10.88 -9.74 -1.68
N ALA A 61 10.63 -8.45 -1.94
CA ALA A 61 10.50 -7.91 -3.29
C ALA A 61 11.80 -8.05 -4.10
N ARG A 62 12.96 -7.85 -3.46
CA ARG A 62 14.27 -8.04 -4.09
C ARG A 62 14.51 -9.50 -4.46
N ARG A 63 14.18 -10.45 -3.58
CA ARG A 63 14.29 -11.89 -3.88
C ARG A 63 13.36 -12.29 -5.03
N ALA A 64 12.12 -11.81 -5.02
CA ALA A 64 11.16 -12.07 -6.08
C ALA A 64 11.60 -11.52 -7.45
N ALA A 65 12.32 -10.41 -7.48
CA ALA A 65 12.86 -9.81 -8.70
C ALA A 65 13.95 -10.69 -9.37
N GLY A 66 14.67 -11.48 -8.57
CA GLY A 66 15.70 -12.40 -9.06
C GLY A 66 15.18 -13.79 -9.47
N GLN A 67 13.90 -14.08 -9.29
CA GLN A 67 13.31 -15.37 -9.67
C GLN A 67 12.73 -15.34 -11.09
N PRO A 68 12.63 -16.51 -11.77
CA PRO A 68 11.92 -16.62 -13.03
C PRO A 68 10.51 -16.05 -12.91
N ALA A 69 10.04 -15.39 -13.98
CA ALA A 69 8.69 -14.84 -13.99
C ALA A 69 7.66 -15.98 -13.78
N PRO A 70 6.70 -15.81 -12.85
CA PRO A 70 5.64 -16.78 -12.67
C PRO A 70 4.81 -16.89 -13.96
N ASP A 71 4.10 -18.01 -14.11
CA ASP A 71 3.13 -18.18 -15.17
C ASP A 71 2.03 -17.08 -15.11
N ARG A 72 1.17 -17.04 -16.12
CA ARG A 72 0.12 -16.03 -16.22
C ARG A 72 -0.84 -16.07 -15.03
N ALA A 73 -1.26 -17.26 -14.60
CA ALA A 73 -2.18 -17.41 -13.47
C ALA A 73 -1.51 -16.99 -12.16
N GLY A 74 -0.24 -17.33 -11.96
CA GLY A 74 0.57 -16.90 -10.83
C GLY A 74 0.74 -15.37 -10.78
N ASN A 75 0.94 -14.73 -11.94
CA ASN A 75 1.03 -13.27 -12.01
C ASN A 75 -0.27 -12.58 -11.60
N VAL A 76 -1.43 -13.06 -12.09
CA VAL A 76 -2.75 -12.52 -11.69
C VAL A 76 -2.97 -12.70 -10.20
N ARG A 77 -2.74 -13.91 -9.67
CA ARG A 77 -2.92 -14.21 -8.24
C ARG A 77 -2.02 -13.33 -7.36
N ALA A 78 -0.77 -13.17 -7.77
CA ALA A 78 0.17 -12.34 -7.03
C ALA A 78 -0.21 -10.85 -7.07
N GLN A 79 -0.74 -10.35 -8.20
CA GLN A 79 -1.23 -8.98 -8.31
C GLN A 79 -2.45 -8.74 -7.41
N LEU A 80 -3.44 -9.61 -7.48
CA LEU A 80 -4.64 -9.52 -6.63
C LEU A 80 -4.29 -9.59 -5.14
N ARG A 81 -3.33 -10.45 -4.77
CA ARG A 81 -2.85 -10.53 -3.38
C ARG A 81 -2.24 -9.21 -2.91
N THR A 82 -1.44 -8.56 -3.75
CA THR A 82 -0.82 -7.27 -3.43
C THR A 82 -1.90 -6.18 -3.29
N GLU A 83 -2.85 -6.10 -4.22
CA GLU A 83 -3.95 -5.13 -4.16
C GLU A 83 -4.82 -5.32 -2.91
N ASN A 84 -5.20 -6.57 -2.62
CA ASN A 84 -5.99 -6.89 -1.43
C ASN A 84 -5.24 -6.56 -0.12
N LEU A 85 -3.92 -6.74 -0.09
CA LEU A 85 -3.11 -6.38 1.07
C LEU A 85 -3.18 -4.87 1.36
N TYR A 86 -2.96 -4.03 0.36
CA TYR A 86 -3.04 -2.58 0.52
C TYR A 86 -4.46 -2.12 0.86
N LEU A 87 -5.48 -2.72 0.26
CA LEU A 87 -6.88 -2.41 0.58
C LEU A 87 -7.23 -2.79 2.03
N PHE A 88 -6.77 -3.95 2.49
CA PHE A 88 -6.95 -4.39 3.87
C PHE A 88 -6.24 -3.45 4.84
N ASN A 89 -4.99 -3.06 4.55
CA ASN A 89 -4.24 -2.12 5.38
C ASN A 89 -4.94 -0.75 5.44
N ALA A 90 -5.42 -0.22 4.31
CA ALA A 90 -6.19 1.02 4.30
C ALA A 90 -7.44 0.95 5.21
N GLY A 91 -8.09 -0.22 5.29
CA GLY A 91 -9.17 -0.46 6.26
C GLY A 91 -8.69 -0.40 7.72
N LEU A 92 -7.51 -0.96 8.03
CA LEU A 92 -6.90 -0.84 9.35
C LEU A 92 -6.52 0.60 9.69
N ASP A 93 -6.05 1.37 8.70
CA ASP A 93 -5.67 2.77 8.90
C ASP A 93 -6.87 3.65 9.28
N VAL A 94 -8.03 3.38 8.68
CA VAL A 94 -9.30 4.01 9.10
C VAL A 94 -9.62 3.67 10.57
N ALA A 95 -9.39 2.42 11.00
CA ALA A 95 -9.58 2.04 12.40
C ALA A 95 -8.58 2.75 13.33
N TYR A 96 -7.33 2.95 12.89
CA TYR A 96 -6.33 3.74 13.65
C TYR A 96 -6.76 5.20 13.77
N LEU A 97 -7.27 5.81 12.70
CA LEU A 97 -7.80 7.18 12.75
C LEU A 97 -8.99 7.29 13.72
N ALA A 98 -9.95 6.37 13.63
CA ALA A 98 -11.09 6.33 14.54
C ALA A 98 -10.65 6.17 16.01
N THR A 99 -9.68 5.27 16.26
CA THR A 99 -9.09 5.08 17.58
C THR A 99 -8.37 6.34 18.05
N GLY A 100 -7.64 7.02 17.17
CA GLY A 100 -6.97 8.29 17.46
C GLY A 100 -7.95 9.36 17.92
N VAL A 101 -9.07 9.53 17.20
CA VAL A 101 -10.16 10.46 17.58
C VAL A 101 -10.76 10.07 18.93
N TYR A 102 -11.05 8.77 19.14
CA TYR A 102 -11.58 8.28 20.41
C TYR A 102 -10.63 8.58 21.58
N LEU A 103 -9.33 8.38 21.43
CA LEU A 103 -8.37 8.65 22.49
C LEU A 103 -8.25 10.16 22.78
N LEU A 104 -8.35 11.02 21.76
CA LEU A 104 -8.39 12.47 21.96
C LEU A 104 -9.63 12.87 22.73
N GLU A 105 -10.80 12.32 22.43
CA GLU A 105 -12.00 12.62 23.19
C GLU A 105 -11.92 12.11 24.62
N LYS A 106 -11.43 10.87 24.81
CA LYS A 106 -11.19 10.31 26.14
C LYS A 106 -10.23 11.14 26.97
N SER A 107 -9.25 11.82 26.36
CA SER A 107 -8.29 12.67 27.06
C SER A 107 -8.93 13.92 27.69
N ARG A 108 -10.10 14.33 27.21
CA ARG A 108 -10.84 15.51 27.73
C ARG A 108 -11.58 15.19 29.04
N ASN A 109 -11.89 13.93 29.28
CA ASN A 109 -12.61 13.46 30.46
C ASN A 109 -11.78 12.39 31.21
N PRO A 110 -10.65 12.75 31.80
CA PRO A 110 -9.77 11.78 32.44
C PRO A 110 -10.37 11.27 33.74
N THR A 111 -10.44 9.93 33.87
CA THR A 111 -10.91 9.25 35.08
C THR A 111 -9.81 9.05 36.12
N ALA A 112 -8.54 9.25 35.71
CA ALA A 112 -7.37 9.06 36.59
C ALA A 112 -6.31 10.13 36.29
N ALA A 113 -5.61 10.61 37.32
CA ALA A 113 -4.50 11.56 37.19
C ALA A 113 -3.41 11.01 36.24
N GLY A 114 -2.89 11.86 35.36
CA GLY A 114 -1.85 11.51 34.38
C GLY A 114 -2.32 10.71 33.16
N SER A 115 -3.57 10.26 33.12
CA SER A 115 -4.08 9.50 31.96
C SER A 115 -4.43 10.40 30.78
N SER A 116 -4.77 11.68 31.02
CA SER A 116 -5.12 12.66 29.98
C SER A 116 -4.01 12.86 28.97
N ASP A 117 -2.80 13.14 29.43
CA ASP A 117 -1.63 13.37 28.56
C ASP A 117 -1.28 12.15 27.74
N ARG A 118 -1.34 10.95 28.34
CA ARG A 118 -1.10 9.70 27.65
C ARG A 118 -2.12 9.45 26.53
N TRP A 119 -3.42 9.59 26.83
CA TRP A 119 -4.46 9.40 25.82
C TRP A 119 -4.35 10.43 24.70
N ARG A 120 -4.05 11.68 25.05
CA ARG A 120 -3.85 12.76 24.08
C ARG A 120 -2.65 12.48 23.18
N GLY A 121 -1.50 12.14 23.75
CA GLY A 121 -0.29 11.87 22.98
C GLY A 121 -0.45 10.65 22.05
N TYR A 122 -1.00 9.57 22.55
CA TYR A 122 -1.28 8.37 21.72
C TYR A 122 -2.32 8.65 20.64
N GLY A 123 -3.39 9.37 20.95
CA GLY A 123 -4.39 9.77 19.98
C GLY A 123 -3.80 10.61 18.84
N GLN A 124 -2.98 11.60 19.16
CA GLN A 124 -2.29 12.43 18.17
C GLN A 124 -1.35 11.60 17.29
N SER A 125 -0.58 10.67 17.88
CA SER A 125 0.29 9.77 17.13
C SER A 125 -0.49 8.86 16.19
N LEU A 126 -1.60 8.27 16.64
CA LEU A 126 -2.46 7.45 15.80
C LEU A 126 -3.06 8.22 14.62
N LEU A 127 -3.44 9.48 14.82
CA LEU A 127 -3.92 10.33 13.72
C LEU A 127 -2.81 10.61 12.70
N LEU A 128 -1.58 10.89 13.17
CA LEU A 128 -0.45 11.12 12.29
C LEU A 128 -0.09 9.86 11.49
N GLN A 129 0.06 8.74 12.20
CA GLN A 129 0.46 7.46 11.58
C GLN A 129 -0.65 6.90 10.69
N GLY A 130 -1.88 6.86 11.16
CA GLY A 130 -3.02 6.37 10.38
C GLY A 130 -3.29 7.25 9.16
N GLY A 131 -3.14 8.58 9.28
CA GLY A 131 -3.25 9.49 8.14
C GLY A 131 -2.19 9.25 7.07
N PHE A 132 -0.92 9.13 7.49
CA PHE A 132 0.17 8.80 6.54
C PHE A 132 -0.04 7.43 5.90
N LEU A 133 -0.32 6.40 6.71
CA LEU A 133 -0.48 5.03 6.21
C LEU A 133 -1.68 4.91 5.27
N LEU A 134 -2.81 5.53 5.57
CA LEU A 134 -3.99 5.53 4.69
C LEU A 134 -3.68 6.16 3.32
N LEU A 135 -2.96 7.27 3.30
CA LEU A 135 -2.52 7.89 2.04
C LEU A 135 -1.52 7.00 1.30
N PHE A 136 -0.58 6.40 2.03
CA PHE A 136 0.41 5.50 1.48
C PHE A 136 -0.23 4.24 0.89
N ASP A 137 -1.05 3.54 1.65
CA ASP A 137 -1.69 2.29 1.21
C ASP A 137 -2.72 2.55 0.09
N GLY A 138 -3.46 3.66 0.15
CA GLY A 138 -4.34 4.11 -0.93
C GLY A 138 -3.57 4.41 -2.23
N PHE A 139 -2.44 5.10 -2.15
CA PHE A 139 -1.59 5.38 -3.30
C PHE A 139 -0.97 4.11 -3.87
N GLN A 140 -0.48 3.22 -3.01
CA GLN A 140 0.07 1.93 -3.42
C GLN A 140 -1.00 1.06 -4.09
N TYR A 141 -2.20 0.97 -3.50
CA TYR A 141 -3.33 0.29 -4.12
C TYR A 141 -3.63 0.84 -5.52
N ALA A 142 -3.80 2.15 -5.66
CA ALA A 142 -4.09 2.79 -6.94
C ALA A 142 -3.00 2.50 -7.99
N THR A 143 -1.73 2.54 -7.58
CA THR A 143 -0.58 2.28 -8.45
C THR A 143 -0.55 0.82 -8.92
N HIS A 144 -0.74 -0.13 -8.01
CA HIS A 144 -0.79 -1.56 -8.33
C HIS A 144 -2.02 -1.92 -9.14
N HIS A 145 -3.18 -1.38 -8.80
CA HIS A 145 -4.42 -1.60 -9.53
C HIS A 145 -4.32 -1.08 -10.97
N ARG A 146 -3.77 0.12 -11.15
CA ARG A 146 -3.50 0.66 -12.51
C ARG A 146 -2.57 -0.24 -13.30
N HIS A 147 -1.48 -0.73 -12.69
CA HIS A 147 -0.60 -1.70 -13.33
C HIS A 147 -1.33 -3.00 -13.67
N GLY A 148 -2.15 -3.52 -12.75
CA GLY A 148 -2.97 -4.71 -12.96
C GLY A 148 -3.92 -4.56 -14.14
N THR A 149 -4.69 -3.46 -14.20
CA THR A 149 -5.68 -3.22 -15.25
C THR A 149 -5.06 -3.06 -16.64
N TRP A 150 -3.87 -2.46 -16.73
CA TRP A 150 -3.22 -2.23 -18.03
C TRP A 150 -2.37 -3.42 -18.50
N ALA A 151 -1.67 -4.10 -17.62
CA ALA A 151 -0.67 -5.09 -17.99
C ALA A 151 -1.11 -6.55 -17.76
N ILE A 152 -2.01 -6.81 -16.81
CA ILE A 152 -2.30 -8.16 -16.31
C ILE A 152 -3.73 -8.58 -16.60
N TYR A 153 -4.73 -7.74 -16.30
CA TYR A 153 -6.17 -8.06 -16.41
C TYR A 153 -6.76 -8.04 -17.83
N PRO A 154 -6.20 -7.38 -18.85
CA PRO A 154 -6.76 -7.44 -20.21
C PRO A 154 -6.94 -8.86 -20.73
N LEU A 155 -6.19 -9.82 -20.17
CA LEU A 155 -6.33 -11.24 -20.51
C LEU A 155 -7.55 -11.90 -19.84
N LEU A 156 -8.01 -11.42 -18.68
CA LEU A 156 -9.19 -11.93 -17.99
C LEU A 156 -10.47 -11.51 -18.67
N GLY A 157 -10.53 -10.32 -19.27
CA GLY A 157 -11.67 -9.86 -20.08
C GLY A 157 -11.89 -10.68 -21.37
N ARG A 158 -10.94 -11.55 -21.70
CA ARG A 158 -11.02 -12.49 -22.85
C ARG A 158 -11.52 -13.88 -22.46
N VAL A 159 -11.68 -14.17 -21.18
CA VAL A 159 -12.27 -15.43 -20.70
C VAL A 159 -13.77 -15.28 -20.66
N ARG A 160 -14.48 -16.04 -21.48
CA ARG A 160 -15.94 -16.17 -21.42
C ARG A 160 -16.28 -17.48 -20.73
N ILE A 161 -17.05 -17.38 -19.64
CA ILE A 161 -17.57 -18.54 -18.91
C ILE A 161 -19.04 -18.66 -19.28
N GLY A 162 -19.42 -19.77 -19.89
CA GLY A 162 -20.80 -20.12 -20.20
C GLY A 162 -21.18 -21.44 -19.51
N PRO A 163 -22.48 -21.81 -19.48
CA PRO A 163 -22.93 -23.09 -18.92
C PRO A 163 -22.22 -24.26 -19.62
N GLY A 164 -21.30 -24.91 -18.90
CA GLY A 164 -20.56 -26.07 -19.40
C GLY A 164 -19.34 -25.79 -20.28
N ALA A 165 -18.92 -24.53 -20.48
CA ALA A 165 -17.75 -24.19 -21.29
C ALA A 165 -16.98 -22.97 -20.78
N VAL A 166 -15.65 -23.04 -20.85
CA VAL A 166 -14.74 -21.88 -20.64
C VAL A 166 -14.06 -21.61 -21.97
N ALA A 167 -14.30 -20.45 -22.59
CA ALA A 167 -13.70 -20.04 -23.85
C ALA A 167 -12.70 -18.90 -23.63
N LEU A 168 -11.51 -19.01 -24.20
CA LEU A 168 -10.53 -17.94 -24.29
C LEU A 168 -10.64 -17.29 -25.67
N VAL A 169 -11.15 -16.06 -25.75
CA VAL A 169 -11.22 -15.31 -26.99
C VAL A 169 -9.89 -14.63 -27.26
N LEU A 170 -9.07 -15.20 -28.13
CA LEU A 170 -7.84 -14.55 -28.60
C LEU A 170 -8.18 -13.70 -29.84
N PRO A 171 -7.93 -12.38 -29.85
CA PRO A 171 -7.96 -11.63 -31.10
C PRO A 171 -6.78 -12.14 -31.92
N LEU A 172 -7.05 -12.85 -32.98
CA LEU A 172 -6.07 -13.12 -34.02
C LEU A 172 -5.77 -11.75 -34.64
N GLY A 173 -4.59 -11.20 -34.33
CA GLY A 173 -4.14 -9.94 -34.88
C GLY A 173 -4.07 -10.01 -36.38
N GLY A 174 -5.16 -9.64 -37.02
CA GLY A 174 -5.17 -9.28 -38.43
C GLY A 174 -4.43 -7.95 -38.55
N THR A 175 -3.19 -7.96 -39.02
CA THR A 175 -2.63 -6.82 -39.71
C THR A 175 -3.59 -6.50 -40.86
N ALA A 176 -4.45 -5.51 -40.67
CA ALA A 176 -5.20 -4.93 -41.77
C ALA A 176 -4.17 -4.35 -42.74
N ARG A 177 -3.77 -5.15 -43.72
CA ARG A 177 -3.08 -4.68 -44.92
C ARG A 177 -4.05 -3.65 -45.49
N ARG A 178 -3.70 -2.38 -45.42
CA ARG A 178 -4.37 -1.33 -46.17
C ARG A 178 -4.24 -1.74 -47.64
N LEU A 179 -5.32 -2.24 -48.23
CA LEU A 179 -5.43 -2.40 -49.66
C LEU A 179 -5.42 -0.96 -50.22
N THR A 180 -4.31 -0.57 -50.77
CA THR A 180 -4.21 0.64 -51.61
C THR A 180 -5.24 0.46 -52.73
N PRO A 181 -6.11 1.47 -52.97
CA PRO A 181 -7.04 1.41 -54.09
C PRO A 181 -6.27 1.37 -55.42
N PRO A 182 -6.76 0.67 -56.43
CA PRO A 182 -6.11 0.60 -57.71
C PRO A 182 -6.05 1.98 -58.35
N ILE A 183 -4.84 2.37 -58.83
CA ILE A 183 -4.60 3.55 -59.64
C ILE A 183 -5.39 3.37 -60.93
N ARG A 184 -6.41 4.20 -61.19
CA ARG A 184 -7.04 4.34 -62.51
C ARG A 184 -6.15 5.23 -63.35
N PHE A 185 -5.55 4.69 -64.41
CA PHE A 185 -5.05 5.46 -65.54
C PHE A 185 -6.22 5.84 -66.45
N GLN A 186 -6.34 7.15 -66.73
CA GLN A 186 -7.07 7.67 -67.90
C GLN A 186 -6.08 7.86 -69.01
#